data_088e4805cbaa4f840906c11c340165df
#
_entry.id   088e4805cbaa4f840906c11c340165df
#
_cell.length_a   1.000
_cell.length_b   1.000
_cell.length_c   1.000
_cell.angle_alpha   90.00
_cell.angle_beta   90.00
_cell.angle_gamma   90.00
#
_symmetry.space_group_name_H-M   'P 1'
#
loop_
_entity.id
_entity.type
_entity.pdbx_description
1 polymer ?
#
loop_
_entity_poly.entity_id
_entity_poly.type
_entity_poly.pdbx_seq_one_letter_code
_entity_poly.pdbx_strand_id
1 'polypeptide(L)'
;MGNTKLGIVNKNRRELGMLGLLIALVVITSAGTTESGVQGLFESKYRTPDNLKNISREIGIYGIFSIGVGIVIITAGIDLSVGSLMALLGVVFLYFVTPPETRPDSFLANIIPEITWPLAVFFTIILGTLVGFVQGLLVGKLKLQAFIVTLCGLLSLSLIHISEPT
;
A
#
# COMPACT_ATOMS: atom_id res chain seq x y z
N MET A 1 -14.37 -2.23 -45.61
CA MET A 1 -14.59 -2.87 -44.29
C MET A 1 -13.28 -3.31 -43.57
N GLY A 2 -12.08 -2.96 -44.07
CA GLY A 2 -10.78 -3.37 -43.52
C GLY A 2 -10.13 -2.41 -42.52
N ASN A 3 -10.46 -1.12 -42.53
CA ASN A 3 -9.73 -0.10 -41.76
C ASN A 3 -10.11 0.02 -40.29
N THR A 4 -11.27 -0.50 -39.87
CA THR A 4 -11.74 -0.38 -38.49
C THR A 4 -11.04 -1.35 -37.55
N LYS A 5 -10.65 -2.52 -38.02
CA LYS A 5 -9.93 -3.52 -37.20
C LYS A 5 -8.47 -3.15 -36.96
N LEU A 6 -7.80 -2.50 -37.92
CA LEU A 6 -6.41 -2.03 -37.74
C LEU A 6 -6.33 -0.88 -36.73
N GLY A 7 -7.34 0.00 -36.68
CA GLY A 7 -7.40 1.10 -35.73
C GLY A 7 -7.55 0.64 -34.27
N ILE A 8 -8.33 -0.39 -34.02
CA ILE A 8 -8.56 -0.95 -32.68
C ILE A 8 -7.28 -1.67 -32.20
N VAL A 9 -6.61 -2.41 -33.05
CA VAL A 9 -5.36 -3.11 -32.73
C VAL A 9 -4.25 -2.11 -32.40
N ASN A 10 -4.19 -0.98 -33.10
CA ASN A 10 -3.14 0.03 -32.87
C ASN A 10 -3.39 0.83 -31.58
N LYS A 11 -4.64 1.07 -31.22
CA LYS A 11 -5.03 1.74 -29.95
C LYS A 11 -4.67 0.89 -28.72
N ASN A 12 -4.79 -0.42 -28.83
CA ASN A 12 -4.57 -1.34 -27.71
C ASN A 12 -3.15 -1.94 -27.66
N ARG A 13 -2.24 -1.53 -28.58
CA ARG A 13 -0.86 -2.10 -28.63
C ARG A 13 -0.10 -1.88 -27.34
N ARG A 14 -0.28 -0.75 -26.65
CA ARG A 14 0.37 -0.45 -25.36
C ARG A 14 -0.16 -1.38 -24.26
N GLU A 15 -1.47 -1.58 -24.19
CA GLU A 15 -2.11 -2.43 -23.19
C GLU A 15 -1.79 -3.90 -23.43
N LEU A 16 -1.81 -4.33 -24.71
CA LEU A 16 -1.39 -5.67 -25.10
C LEU A 16 0.10 -5.92 -24.81
N GLY A 17 0.96 -4.90 -25.02
CA GLY A 17 2.37 -4.98 -24.68
C GLY A 17 2.61 -5.11 -23.18
N MET A 18 1.90 -4.34 -22.36
CA MET A 18 1.97 -4.44 -20.89
C MET A 18 1.46 -5.80 -20.40
N LEU A 19 0.34 -6.26 -20.95
CA LEU A 19 -0.21 -7.58 -20.62
C LEU A 19 0.76 -8.71 -21.02
N GLY A 20 1.36 -8.63 -22.21
CA GLY A 20 2.37 -9.58 -22.69
C GLY A 20 3.60 -9.61 -21.80
N LEU A 21 4.09 -8.43 -21.38
CA LEU A 21 5.22 -8.31 -20.46
C LEU A 21 4.89 -8.90 -19.09
N LEU A 22 3.70 -8.66 -18.57
CA LEU A 22 3.24 -9.22 -17.29
C LEU A 22 3.15 -10.74 -17.36
N ILE A 23 2.58 -11.29 -18.43
CA ILE A 23 2.52 -12.74 -18.65
C ILE A 23 3.93 -13.32 -18.76
N ALA A 24 4.82 -12.69 -19.54
CA ALA A 24 6.21 -13.12 -19.68
C ALA A 24 6.93 -13.14 -18.31
N LEU A 25 6.71 -12.12 -17.49
CA LEU A 25 7.31 -12.01 -16.16
C LEU A 25 6.81 -13.12 -15.23
N VAL A 26 5.51 -13.42 -15.25
CA VAL A 26 4.93 -14.54 -14.48
C VAL A 26 5.50 -15.88 -14.95
N VAL A 27 5.64 -16.08 -16.26
CA VAL A 27 6.21 -17.31 -16.83
C VAL A 27 7.69 -17.46 -16.44
N ILE A 28 8.49 -16.40 -16.56
CA ILE A 28 9.92 -16.42 -16.23
C ILE A 28 10.11 -16.69 -14.74
N THR A 29 9.38 -16.01 -13.86
CA THR A 29 9.49 -16.22 -12.42
C THR A 29 9.02 -17.61 -12.00
N SER A 30 7.98 -18.13 -12.62
CA SER A 30 7.48 -19.47 -12.37
C SER A 30 8.49 -20.55 -12.84
N ALA A 31 9.16 -20.35 -13.98
CA ALA A 31 10.18 -21.25 -14.50
C ALA A 31 11.49 -21.22 -13.69
N GLY A 32 11.87 -20.02 -13.18
CA GLY A 32 13.10 -19.84 -12.42
C GLY A 32 13.09 -20.42 -11.01
N THR A 33 11.92 -20.82 -10.49
CA THR A 33 11.78 -21.39 -9.13
C THR A 33 11.88 -22.91 -9.09
N THR A 34 12.15 -23.58 -10.22
CA THR A 34 12.18 -25.04 -10.31
C THR A 34 13.41 -25.49 -11.08
N GLU A 35 14.15 -26.44 -10.52
CA GLU A 35 15.32 -27.08 -11.18
C GLU A 35 14.96 -27.85 -12.49
N SER A 36 13.67 -28.06 -12.73
CA SER A 36 13.15 -28.89 -13.81
C SER A 36 12.66 -28.13 -15.07
N GLY A 37 12.98 -26.85 -15.23
CA GLY A 37 12.62 -26.06 -16.42
C GLY A 37 11.11 -25.92 -16.64
N VAL A 38 10.65 -26.08 -17.90
CA VAL A 38 9.24 -25.83 -18.28
C VAL A 38 8.24 -26.82 -17.63
N GLN A 39 8.67 -28.03 -17.26
CA GLN A 39 7.82 -28.98 -16.52
C GLN A 39 7.51 -28.47 -15.08
N GLY A 40 8.39 -27.69 -14.51
CA GLY A 40 8.17 -27.06 -13.21
C GLY A 40 7.11 -25.95 -13.20
N LEU A 41 6.66 -25.46 -14.35
CA LEU A 41 5.55 -24.50 -14.44
C LEU A 41 4.25 -25.04 -13.85
N PHE A 42 4.03 -26.34 -13.93
CA PHE A 42 2.83 -27.01 -13.42
C PHE A 42 2.97 -27.45 -11.95
N GLU A 43 4.20 -27.72 -11.50
CA GLU A 43 4.55 -28.11 -10.12
C GLU A 43 5.17 -26.95 -9.33
N SER A 44 5.14 -25.73 -9.88
CA SER A 44 5.80 -24.60 -9.28
C SER A 44 5.21 -24.27 -7.91
N LYS A 45 6.07 -23.87 -6.99
CA LYS A 45 5.74 -23.39 -5.65
C LYS A 45 4.68 -22.27 -5.66
N TYR A 46 4.49 -21.59 -6.81
CA TYR A 46 3.46 -20.58 -7.02
C TYR A 46 2.03 -21.11 -6.96
N ARG A 47 1.81 -22.38 -7.32
CA ARG A 47 0.46 -23.00 -7.37
C ARG A 47 0.08 -23.74 -6.10
N THR A 48 0.93 -23.76 -5.09
CA THR A 48 0.56 -24.34 -3.80
C THR A 48 -0.60 -23.56 -3.18
N PRO A 49 -1.56 -24.25 -2.52
CA PRO A 49 -2.69 -23.57 -1.88
C PRO A 49 -2.25 -22.47 -0.92
N ASP A 50 -1.17 -22.67 -0.18
CA ASP A 50 -0.63 -21.70 0.78
C ASP A 50 -0.09 -20.45 0.07
N ASN A 51 0.63 -20.63 -1.04
CA ASN A 51 1.13 -19.50 -1.81
C ASN A 51 0.00 -18.73 -2.49
N LEU A 52 -1.01 -19.44 -3.02
CA LEU A 52 -2.18 -18.82 -3.60
C LEU A 52 -2.96 -17.98 -2.57
N LYS A 53 -3.07 -18.48 -1.34
CA LYS A 53 -3.66 -17.74 -0.21
C LYS A 53 -2.85 -16.48 0.13
N ASN A 54 -1.52 -16.59 0.16
CA ASN A 54 -0.64 -15.45 0.41
C ASN A 54 -0.77 -14.39 -0.71
N ILE A 55 -0.73 -14.80 -1.98
CA ILE A 55 -0.91 -13.91 -3.11
C ILE A 55 -2.27 -13.22 -3.06
N SER A 56 -3.35 -13.96 -2.76
CA SER A 56 -4.69 -13.39 -2.63
C SER A 56 -4.78 -12.35 -1.51
N ARG A 57 -4.09 -12.59 -0.40
CA ARG A 57 -3.98 -11.64 0.71
C ARG A 57 -3.25 -10.36 0.29
N GLU A 58 -2.11 -10.50 -0.39
CA GLU A 58 -1.34 -9.35 -0.91
C GLU A 58 -2.15 -8.55 -1.93
N ILE A 59 -2.82 -9.22 -2.86
CA ILE A 59 -3.72 -8.56 -3.82
C ILE A 59 -4.82 -7.79 -3.11
N GLY A 60 -5.39 -8.33 -2.03
CA GLY A 60 -6.41 -7.64 -1.24
C GLY A 60 -5.88 -6.38 -0.58
N ILE A 61 -4.72 -6.47 0.08
CA ILE A 61 -4.09 -5.35 0.77
C ILE A 61 -3.68 -4.25 -0.22
N TYR A 62 -2.88 -4.61 -1.23
CA TYR A 62 -2.41 -3.64 -2.23
C TYR A 62 -3.51 -3.14 -3.16
N GLY A 63 -4.56 -3.94 -3.38
CA GLY A 63 -5.72 -3.53 -4.16
C GLY A 63 -6.48 -2.37 -3.51
N ILE A 64 -6.80 -2.49 -2.22
CA ILE A 64 -7.46 -1.43 -1.45
C ILE A 64 -6.59 -0.17 -1.44
N PHE A 65 -5.30 -0.34 -1.18
CA PHE A 65 -4.32 0.74 -1.18
C PHE A 65 -4.25 1.45 -2.56
N SER A 66 -4.19 0.68 -3.65
CA SER A 66 -4.12 1.21 -5.02
C SER A 66 -5.36 2.01 -5.41
N ILE A 67 -6.54 1.64 -4.91
CA ILE A 67 -7.78 2.41 -5.13
C ILE A 67 -7.65 3.79 -4.46
N GLY A 68 -7.18 3.85 -3.22
CA GLY A 68 -6.97 5.12 -2.51
C GLY A 68 -5.99 6.04 -3.24
N VAL A 69 -4.81 5.52 -3.61
CA VAL A 69 -3.80 6.26 -4.37
C VAL A 69 -4.32 6.66 -5.75
N GLY A 70 -5.09 5.79 -6.41
CA GLY A 70 -5.70 6.06 -7.71
C GLY A 70 -6.62 7.28 -7.69
N ILE A 71 -7.42 7.47 -6.62
CA ILE A 71 -8.28 8.65 -6.46
C ILE A 71 -7.43 9.92 -6.39
N VAL A 72 -6.31 9.89 -5.66
CA VAL A 72 -5.39 11.04 -5.56
C VAL A 72 -4.77 11.36 -6.92
N ILE A 73 -4.36 10.36 -7.70
CA ILE A 73 -3.79 10.55 -9.04
C ILE A 73 -4.82 11.16 -9.99
N ILE A 74 -6.09 10.71 -9.95
CA ILE A 74 -7.16 11.24 -10.79
C ILE A 74 -7.42 12.72 -10.51
N THR A 75 -7.23 13.18 -9.27
CA THR A 75 -7.33 14.59 -8.89
C THR A 75 -6.07 15.39 -9.23
N ALA A 76 -5.16 14.85 -10.05
CA ALA A 76 -3.87 15.43 -10.43
C ALA A 76 -2.95 15.72 -9.21
N GLY A 77 -3.16 15.02 -8.11
CA GLY A 77 -2.32 15.07 -6.92
C GLY A 77 -1.23 14.01 -6.95
N ILE A 78 -0.11 14.30 -6.28
CA ILE A 78 0.91 13.30 -5.94
C ILE A 78 0.97 13.27 -4.42
N ASP A 79 0.67 12.11 -3.83
CA ASP A 79 0.74 11.92 -2.39
C ASP A 79 1.99 11.11 -2.03
N LEU A 80 2.97 11.80 -1.44
CA LEU A 80 4.21 11.20 -0.96
C LEU A 80 4.11 10.75 0.51
N SER A 81 3.07 11.17 1.22
CA SER A 81 2.92 10.89 2.66
C SER A 81 2.36 9.50 2.96
N VAL A 82 1.87 8.80 1.96
CA VAL A 82 1.14 7.54 2.12
C VAL A 82 1.99 6.49 2.86
N GLY A 83 3.27 6.36 2.53
CA GLY A 83 4.19 5.39 3.17
C GLY A 83 4.42 5.71 4.65
N SER A 84 4.70 6.97 4.98
CA SER A 84 4.90 7.41 6.36
C SER A 84 3.61 7.35 7.19
N LEU A 85 2.47 7.64 6.57
CA LEU A 85 1.17 7.50 7.21
C LEU A 85 0.86 6.03 7.53
N MET A 86 1.11 5.12 6.61
CA MET A 86 0.96 3.68 6.87
C MET A 86 1.85 3.21 8.02
N ALA A 87 3.11 3.65 8.05
CA ALA A 87 4.03 3.30 9.12
C ALA A 87 3.53 3.83 10.48
N LEU A 88 3.12 5.11 10.54
CA LEU A 88 2.56 5.72 11.75
C LEU A 88 1.32 4.95 12.24
N LEU A 89 0.37 4.69 11.35
CA LEU A 89 -0.86 3.97 11.71
C LEU A 89 -0.57 2.54 12.17
N GLY A 90 0.42 1.88 11.57
CA GLY A 90 0.88 0.55 11.98
C GLY A 90 1.44 0.55 13.40
N VAL A 91 2.31 1.51 13.73
CA VAL A 91 2.87 1.66 15.08
C VAL A 91 1.78 1.98 16.09
N VAL A 92 0.90 2.93 15.81
CA VAL A 92 -0.22 3.29 16.70
C VAL A 92 -1.13 2.09 16.93
N PHE A 93 -1.46 1.34 15.90
CA PHE A 93 -2.25 0.12 16.02
C PHE A 93 -1.57 -0.91 16.95
N LEU A 94 -0.27 -1.15 16.75
CA LEU A 94 0.50 -2.07 17.58
C LEU A 94 0.52 -1.61 19.04
N TYR A 95 0.70 -0.32 19.29
CA TYR A 95 0.63 0.23 20.66
C TYR A 95 -0.72 -0.01 21.33
N PHE A 96 -1.81 0.07 20.59
CA PHE A 96 -3.14 -0.21 21.13
C PHE A 96 -3.38 -1.68 21.48
N VAL A 97 -2.84 -2.60 20.68
CA VAL A 97 -3.10 -4.05 20.81
C VAL A 97 -2.07 -4.74 21.70
N THR A 98 -0.86 -4.16 21.84
CA THR A 98 0.21 -4.75 22.64
C THR A 98 0.00 -4.47 24.12
N PRO A 99 0.09 -5.47 25.01
CA PRO A 99 0.01 -5.27 26.46
C PRO A 99 1.07 -4.28 26.97
N PRO A 100 0.76 -3.38 27.92
CA PRO A 100 1.68 -2.38 28.44
C PRO A 100 3.02 -2.97 28.92
N GLU A 101 2.99 -4.16 29.50
CA GLU A 101 4.17 -4.87 30.06
C GLU A 101 5.20 -5.28 29.00
N THR A 102 4.77 -5.41 27.74
CA THR A 102 5.61 -5.85 26.62
C THR A 102 6.00 -4.72 25.68
N ARG A 103 5.53 -3.50 25.97
CA ARG A 103 5.89 -2.31 25.17
C ARG A 103 7.30 -1.84 25.53
N PRO A 104 8.05 -1.28 24.58
CA PRO A 104 9.30 -0.59 24.91
C PRO A 104 9.01 0.55 25.90
N ASP A 105 9.98 0.78 26.81
CA ASP A 105 9.91 1.86 27.81
C ASP A 105 9.85 3.23 27.11
N SER A 106 8.67 3.64 26.76
CA SER A 106 8.41 4.95 26.18
C SER A 106 7.33 5.69 27.00
N PHE A 107 7.38 7.01 26.97
CA PHE A 107 6.35 7.85 27.60
C PHE A 107 4.93 7.46 27.18
N LEU A 108 4.77 7.04 25.92
CA LEU A 108 3.49 6.63 25.36
C LEU A 108 3.02 5.26 25.90
N ALA A 109 3.94 4.36 26.26
CA ALA A 109 3.61 3.04 26.75
C ALA A 109 2.77 3.09 28.04
N ASN A 110 3.02 4.08 28.88
CA ASN A 110 2.32 4.26 30.17
C ASN A 110 1.00 5.04 30.05
N ILE A 111 0.79 5.77 28.96
CA ILE A 111 -0.38 6.62 28.76
C ILE A 111 -1.47 5.93 27.96
N ILE A 112 -1.08 5.10 26.98
CA ILE A 112 -2.03 4.43 26.08
C ILE A 112 -2.48 3.11 26.71
N PRO A 113 -3.75 2.96 27.12
CA PRO A 113 -4.25 1.70 27.63
C PRO A 113 -4.27 0.63 26.54
N GLU A 114 -4.14 -0.63 26.94
CA GLU A 114 -4.46 -1.75 26.04
C GLU A 114 -5.95 -1.74 25.72
N ILE A 115 -6.28 -1.81 24.45
CA ILE A 115 -7.67 -1.88 24.01
C ILE A 115 -7.89 -3.09 23.10
N THR A 116 -9.13 -3.55 23.07
CA THR A 116 -9.52 -4.68 22.22
C THR A 116 -9.23 -4.39 20.75
N TRP A 117 -8.74 -5.37 20.02
CA TRP A 117 -8.32 -5.21 18.62
C TRP A 117 -9.34 -4.53 17.68
N PRO A 118 -10.69 -4.73 17.81
CA PRO A 118 -11.64 -4.01 16.93
C PRO A 118 -11.69 -2.51 17.25
N LEU A 119 -11.52 -2.17 18.54
CA LEU A 119 -11.48 -0.77 18.98
C LEU A 119 -10.18 -0.11 18.53
N ALA A 120 -9.06 -0.84 18.55
CA ALA A 120 -7.79 -0.37 18.00
C ALA A 120 -7.90 -0.05 16.51
N VAL A 121 -8.52 -0.93 15.73
CA VAL A 121 -8.81 -0.68 14.30
C VAL A 121 -9.65 0.59 14.13
N PHE A 122 -10.71 0.75 14.91
CA PHE A 122 -11.59 1.91 14.85
C PHE A 122 -10.83 3.24 15.10
N PHE A 123 -10.03 3.29 16.16
CA PHE A 123 -9.21 4.49 16.46
C PHE A 123 -8.16 4.75 15.39
N THR A 124 -7.52 3.70 14.85
CA THR A 124 -6.53 3.83 13.79
C THR A 124 -7.16 4.41 12.51
N ILE A 125 -8.37 3.97 12.15
CA ILE A 125 -9.12 4.51 11.01
C ILE A 125 -9.46 5.98 11.24
N ILE A 126 -9.92 6.36 12.45
CA ILE A 126 -10.21 7.75 12.77
C ILE A 126 -8.95 8.61 12.63
N LEU A 127 -7.82 8.15 13.19
CA LEU A 127 -6.56 8.88 13.10
C LEU A 127 -6.11 9.06 11.65
N GLY A 128 -6.14 8.00 10.84
CA GLY A 128 -5.81 8.09 9.42
C GLY A 128 -6.73 9.03 8.65
N THR A 129 -8.03 8.96 8.94
CA THR A 129 -9.02 9.87 8.33
C THR A 129 -8.76 11.32 8.72
N LEU A 130 -8.42 11.59 9.97
CA LEU A 130 -8.14 12.93 10.46
C LEU A 130 -6.89 13.52 9.80
N VAL A 131 -5.80 12.75 9.70
CA VAL A 131 -4.59 13.18 8.99
C VAL A 131 -4.88 13.45 7.51
N GLY A 132 -5.58 12.53 6.83
CA GLY A 132 -5.98 12.69 5.43
C GLY A 132 -6.92 13.88 5.23
N PHE A 133 -7.83 14.13 6.17
CA PHE A 133 -8.72 15.29 6.13
C PHE A 133 -7.94 16.61 6.25
N VAL A 134 -6.97 16.69 7.16
CA VAL A 134 -6.11 17.88 7.30
C VAL A 134 -5.33 18.14 6.01
N GLN A 135 -4.68 17.12 5.45
CA GLN A 135 -3.95 17.24 4.19
C GLN A 135 -4.89 17.65 3.03
N GLY A 136 -6.06 17.01 2.94
CA GLY A 136 -7.06 17.35 1.92
C GLY A 136 -7.58 18.77 2.04
N LEU A 137 -7.74 19.28 3.27
CA LEU A 137 -8.16 20.65 3.53
C LEU A 137 -7.08 21.66 3.11
N LEU A 138 -5.80 21.35 3.38
CA LEU A 138 -4.68 22.18 2.96
C LEU A 138 -4.60 22.29 1.43
N VAL A 139 -4.79 21.18 0.73
CA VAL A 139 -4.76 21.17 -0.75
C VAL A 139 -6.03 21.80 -1.32
N GLY A 140 -7.20 21.39 -0.84
CA GLY A 140 -8.48 21.77 -1.45
C GLY A 140 -8.90 23.20 -1.11
N LYS A 141 -8.81 23.61 0.17
CA LYS A 141 -9.29 24.90 0.63
C LYS A 141 -8.23 25.99 0.56
N LEU A 142 -7.00 25.69 0.99
CA LEU A 142 -5.89 26.64 0.92
C LEU A 142 -5.20 26.67 -0.44
N LYS A 143 -5.61 25.78 -1.38
CA LYS A 143 -5.05 25.67 -2.73
C LYS A 143 -3.52 25.50 -2.75
N LEU A 144 -2.98 24.87 -1.71
CA LEU A 144 -1.56 24.52 -1.67
C LEU A 144 -1.29 23.37 -2.64
N GLN A 145 -0.10 23.35 -3.20
CA GLN A 145 0.31 22.29 -4.11
C GLN A 145 0.37 20.94 -3.35
N ALA A 146 -0.34 19.94 -3.84
CA ALA A 146 -0.45 18.62 -3.19
C ALA A 146 0.92 18.00 -2.87
N PHE A 147 1.88 18.13 -3.81
CA PHE A 147 3.25 17.66 -3.64
C PHE A 147 3.93 18.25 -2.40
N ILE A 148 3.81 19.56 -2.17
CA ILE A 148 4.44 20.24 -1.03
C ILE A 148 3.79 19.80 0.28
N VAL A 149 2.46 19.74 0.32
CA VAL A 149 1.71 19.34 1.51
C VAL A 149 2.07 17.91 1.91
N THR A 150 2.09 16.99 0.96
CA THR A 150 2.37 15.57 1.22
C THR A 150 3.85 15.32 1.51
N LEU A 151 4.77 16.10 0.94
CA LEU A 151 6.18 16.07 1.29
C LEU A 151 6.41 16.52 2.74
N CYS A 152 5.77 17.61 3.17
CA CYS A 152 5.78 18.04 4.58
C CYS A 152 5.16 16.97 5.48
N GLY A 153 4.08 16.35 5.05
CA GLY A 153 3.45 15.23 5.74
C GLY A 153 4.41 14.05 5.90
N LEU A 154 5.09 13.64 4.83
CA LEU A 154 6.10 12.59 4.86
C LEU A 154 7.21 12.89 5.87
N LEU A 155 7.78 14.07 5.84
CA LEU A 155 8.85 14.46 6.76
C LEU A 155 8.36 14.54 8.21
N SER A 156 7.21 15.17 8.46
CA SER A 156 6.66 15.29 9.81
C SER A 156 6.32 13.94 10.43
N LEU A 157 5.68 13.05 9.67
CA LEU A 157 5.30 11.73 10.15
C LEU A 157 6.51 10.79 10.27
N SER A 158 7.54 10.96 9.41
CA SER A 158 8.78 10.18 9.48
C SER A 158 9.64 10.59 10.69
N LEU A 159 9.68 11.88 11.05
CA LEU A 159 10.43 12.37 12.20
C LEU A 159 9.88 11.82 13.52
N ILE A 160 8.59 11.54 13.62
CA ILE A 160 7.98 10.91 14.80
C ILE A 160 8.58 9.53 15.06
N HIS A 161 9.00 8.81 14.02
CA HIS A 161 9.66 7.50 14.15
C HIS A 161 11.14 7.57 14.51
N ILE A 162 11.83 8.66 14.15
CA ILE A 162 13.29 8.81 14.38
C ILE A 162 13.57 9.33 15.81
N SER A 163 12.60 9.96 16.45
CA SER A 163 12.79 10.55 17.77
C SER A 163 12.68 9.57 18.94
N GLU A 164 12.47 8.27 18.71
CA GLU A 164 12.61 7.26 19.76
C GLU A 164 14.07 6.85 19.86
N PRO A 165 14.79 7.22 20.95
CA PRO A 165 16.13 6.72 21.19
C PRO A 165 16.05 5.21 21.48
N THR A 166 16.77 4.44 20.71
CA THR A 166 17.07 3.03 20.97
C THR A 166 17.77 2.85 22.29
#